data_e4f3e4de4ae930d2fe8a474136cdde3c
#
_entry.id   e4f3e4de4ae930d2fe8a474136cdde3c
#
_cell.length_a   1.000
_cell.length_b   1.000
_cell.length_c   1.000
_cell.angle_alpha   90.00
_cell.angle_beta   90.00
_cell.angle_gamma   90.00
#
_symmetry.space_group_name_H-M   'P 1'
#
loop_
_entity.id
_entity.type
_entity.pdbx_description
1 polymer ?
#
loop_
_entity_poly.entity_id
_entity_poly.type
_entity_poly.pdbx_seq_one_letter_code
_entity_poly.pdbx_strand_id
1 'polypeptide(L)'
;MPDPSVSIPPGLAVPLARGVCDAHVHFFSRGFFEALASQKSDLPAEKPVEAMVSSLGWELPGSNVELAACWDQELGRFGVGQAVLIASVPGDETSVAEAVKAYPTRFWGYFMLNPLAPDAVERTRRAFGELGLRGVCLFPAMHRFSVQDQRLQPIYQLAADHQAVVFVHVGVLTVGVRAKLGLPSKFDMSFSNPIDLHRVALEFPNVNFVIPHFGAGYFREALMLGDLAPNVYLDTSSTNSWTRYYTPSLSLRDVFAKAIEVFGVRRLLFGSDSSFFPRGWNRPILDQQLGVLNKLNITDKDIGAILRGNLVRLMGDTSINVPRYLAAR
;
A
#
# COMPACT_ATOMS: atom_id res chain seq x y z
N MET A 1 -8.12 0.32 -29.30
CA MET A 1 -9.54 0.58 -29.03
C MET A 1 -9.94 -0.37 -27.91
N PRO A 2 -10.52 0.07 -26.80
CA PRO A 2 -11.00 -0.84 -25.79
C PRO A 2 -12.15 -1.67 -26.34
N ASP A 3 -12.18 -2.94 -26.01
CA ASP A 3 -13.26 -3.86 -26.36
C ASP A 3 -14.57 -3.39 -25.66
N PRO A 4 -15.62 -3.01 -26.39
CA PRO A 4 -16.87 -2.53 -25.81
C PRO A 4 -17.74 -3.65 -25.21
N SER A 5 -17.27 -4.90 -25.18
CA SER A 5 -18.05 -6.07 -24.76
C SER A 5 -17.92 -6.45 -23.30
N VAL A 6 -17.15 -5.75 -22.49
CA VAL A 6 -17.09 -6.02 -21.02
C VAL A 6 -18.29 -5.35 -20.34
N SER A 7 -19.44 -5.97 -20.43
CA SER A 7 -20.62 -5.58 -19.66
C SER A 7 -20.35 -5.79 -18.17
N ILE A 8 -20.44 -4.73 -17.38
CA ILE A 8 -20.42 -4.78 -15.92
C ILE A 8 -21.66 -5.55 -15.46
N PRO A 9 -21.54 -6.62 -14.66
CA PRO A 9 -22.70 -7.34 -14.14
C PRO A 9 -23.63 -6.37 -13.39
N PRO A 10 -24.97 -6.51 -13.50
CA PRO A 10 -25.96 -5.56 -12.95
C PRO A 10 -25.81 -5.25 -11.46
N GLY A 11 -25.24 -6.13 -10.63
CA GLY A 11 -24.98 -5.90 -9.19
C GLY A 11 -23.69 -5.15 -8.89
N LEU A 12 -22.82 -4.92 -9.88
CA LEU A 12 -21.52 -4.24 -9.74
C LEU A 12 -21.56 -2.75 -10.13
N ALA A 13 -22.67 -2.30 -10.74
CA ALA A 13 -22.75 -0.95 -11.30
C ALA A 13 -22.76 0.16 -10.24
N VAL A 14 -23.31 -0.09 -9.05
CA VAL A 14 -23.52 0.96 -8.03
C VAL A 14 -22.25 1.31 -7.25
N PRO A 15 -21.42 0.36 -6.78
CA PRO A 15 -20.14 0.68 -6.14
C PRO A 15 -19.14 1.32 -7.11
N LEU A 16 -19.10 0.88 -8.36
CA LEU A 16 -18.18 1.38 -9.39
C LEU A 16 -18.58 2.74 -9.96
N ALA A 17 -19.87 3.09 -9.95
CA ALA A 17 -20.36 4.43 -10.37
C ALA A 17 -19.78 5.56 -9.52
N ARG A 18 -19.33 5.27 -8.28
CA ARG A 18 -18.63 6.23 -7.41
C ARG A 18 -17.10 6.21 -7.56
N GLY A 19 -16.57 5.33 -8.42
CA GLY A 19 -15.15 5.09 -8.63
C GLY A 19 -14.52 4.24 -7.51
N VAL A 20 -13.30 3.81 -7.76
CA VAL A 20 -12.43 3.07 -6.82
C VAL A 20 -11.26 3.96 -6.43
N CYS A 21 -10.77 3.86 -5.20
CA CYS A 21 -9.49 4.41 -4.78
C CYS A 21 -8.58 3.26 -4.34
N ASP A 22 -7.34 3.26 -4.83
CA ASP A 22 -6.36 2.21 -4.56
C ASP A 22 -5.36 2.67 -3.50
N ALA A 23 -5.32 2.00 -2.36
CA ALA A 23 -4.43 2.35 -1.25
C ALA A 23 -2.99 1.83 -1.45
N HIS A 24 -2.71 1.06 -2.52
CA HIS A 24 -1.45 0.35 -2.62
C HIS A 24 -1.00 0.16 -4.09
N VAL A 25 -0.28 1.15 -4.59
CA VAL A 25 0.36 1.09 -5.92
C VAL A 25 1.84 1.43 -5.77
N HIS A 26 2.71 0.49 -6.08
CA HIS A 26 4.15 0.73 -6.11
C HIS A 26 4.54 1.60 -7.30
N PHE A 27 5.29 2.66 -7.04
CA PHE A 27 5.82 3.54 -8.05
C PHE A 27 7.28 3.15 -8.34
N PHE A 28 7.48 2.23 -9.29
CA PHE A 28 8.81 1.78 -9.68
C PHE A 28 9.44 2.80 -10.63
N SER A 29 10.01 3.84 -10.04
CA SER A 29 10.74 4.89 -10.73
C SER A 29 12.03 4.36 -11.39
N ARG A 30 12.70 5.19 -12.19
CA ARG A 30 14.04 4.86 -12.67
C ARG A 30 15.00 4.63 -11.50
N GLY A 31 14.92 5.43 -10.44
CA GLY A 31 15.74 5.28 -9.21
C GLY A 31 15.53 3.93 -8.52
N PHE A 32 14.30 3.38 -8.53
CA PHE A 32 14.05 2.03 -8.05
C PHE A 32 14.86 0.98 -8.84
N PHE A 33 14.88 1.06 -10.16
CA PHE A 33 15.64 0.12 -10.99
C PHE A 33 17.14 0.31 -10.87
N GLU A 34 17.61 1.54 -10.71
CA GLU A 34 19.03 1.85 -10.44
C GLU A 34 19.49 1.23 -9.11
N ALA A 35 18.66 1.34 -8.07
CA ALA A 35 18.94 0.71 -6.77
C ALA A 35 18.96 -0.83 -6.83
N LEU A 36 18.19 -1.46 -7.71
CA LEU A 36 18.27 -2.91 -7.95
C LEU A 36 19.49 -3.28 -8.76
N ALA A 37 19.80 -2.53 -9.82
CA ALA A 37 20.95 -2.79 -10.69
C ALA A 37 22.28 -2.67 -9.93
N SER A 38 22.39 -1.72 -8.99
CA SER A 38 23.59 -1.57 -8.15
C SER A 38 23.91 -2.78 -7.27
N GLN A 39 22.92 -3.67 -7.06
CA GLN A 39 23.09 -4.90 -6.28
C GLN A 39 23.50 -6.11 -7.13
N LYS A 40 23.59 -5.95 -8.45
CA LYS A 40 23.97 -7.02 -9.39
C LYS A 40 25.38 -6.75 -9.95
N SER A 41 26.25 -7.72 -9.84
CA SER A 41 27.63 -7.67 -10.36
C SER A 41 27.79 -8.21 -11.79
N ASP A 42 26.75 -8.87 -12.32
CA ASP A 42 26.76 -9.59 -13.60
C ASP A 42 26.08 -8.80 -14.74
N LEU A 43 25.82 -7.51 -14.52
CA LEU A 43 25.26 -6.63 -15.55
C LEU A 43 26.34 -6.08 -16.49
N PRO A 44 26.02 -5.82 -17.77
CA PRO A 44 26.95 -5.18 -18.69
C PRO A 44 27.35 -3.78 -18.17
N ALA A 45 28.58 -3.36 -18.47
CA ALA A 45 29.09 -2.05 -18.08
C ALA A 45 28.32 -0.90 -18.74
N GLU A 46 27.90 -1.10 -20.00
CA GLU A 46 27.07 -0.16 -20.72
C GLU A 46 25.58 -0.44 -20.45
N LYS A 47 24.83 0.60 -20.08
CA LYS A 47 23.37 0.57 -19.83
C LYS A 47 22.91 -0.59 -18.93
N PRO A 48 23.49 -0.75 -17.72
CA PRO A 48 23.18 -1.89 -16.85
C PRO A 48 21.70 -1.93 -16.45
N VAL A 49 21.06 -0.79 -16.25
CA VAL A 49 19.65 -0.69 -15.85
C VAL A 49 18.74 -1.14 -16.97
N GLU A 50 18.99 -0.65 -18.18
CA GLU A 50 18.24 -1.03 -19.39
C GLU A 50 18.34 -2.54 -19.66
N ALA A 51 19.54 -3.09 -19.55
CA ALA A 51 19.79 -4.54 -19.74
C ALA A 51 19.02 -5.36 -18.70
N MET A 52 19.06 -4.94 -17.42
CA MET A 52 18.36 -5.61 -16.34
C MET A 52 16.84 -5.57 -16.56
N VAL A 53 16.28 -4.40 -16.85
CA VAL A 53 14.82 -4.24 -17.03
C VAL A 53 14.34 -5.01 -18.26
N SER A 54 15.12 -4.99 -19.36
CA SER A 54 14.84 -5.80 -20.55
C SER A 54 14.81 -7.30 -20.25
N SER A 55 15.72 -7.78 -19.40
CA SER A 55 15.75 -9.20 -18.99
C SER A 55 14.51 -9.64 -18.20
N LEU A 56 13.82 -8.70 -17.56
CA LEU A 56 12.56 -8.93 -16.86
C LEU A 56 11.35 -8.91 -17.81
N GLY A 57 11.51 -8.43 -19.04
CA GLY A 57 10.42 -8.12 -19.94
C GLY A 57 9.56 -6.95 -19.45
N TRP A 58 10.16 -6.01 -18.71
CA TRP A 58 9.49 -4.85 -18.15
C TRP A 58 9.85 -3.58 -18.93
N GLU A 59 9.07 -2.55 -18.69
CA GLU A 59 9.30 -1.22 -19.27
C GLU A 59 10.09 -0.36 -18.27
N LEU A 60 11.21 0.20 -18.73
CA LEU A 60 11.96 1.18 -17.94
C LEU A 60 11.28 2.55 -18.11
N PRO A 61 10.83 3.18 -17.00
CA PRO A 61 10.23 4.50 -17.10
C PRO A 61 11.28 5.55 -17.52
N GLY A 62 10.82 6.58 -18.23
CA GLY A 62 11.58 7.79 -18.51
C GLY A 62 11.69 8.69 -17.28
N SER A 63 10.99 9.81 -17.26
CA SER A 63 10.87 10.69 -16.10
C SER A 63 9.77 10.21 -15.14
N ASN A 64 9.80 10.74 -13.91
CA ASN A 64 8.76 10.46 -12.92
C ASN A 64 7.39 10.99 -13.35
N VAL A 65 7.35 12.11 -14.08
CA VAL A 65 6.11 12.68 -14.60
C VAL A 65 5.54 11.82 -15.74
N GLU A 66 6.38 11.25 -16.61
CA GLU A 66 5.92 10.30 -17.64
C GLU A 66 5.38 9.02 -17.02
N LEU A 67 6.05 8.47 -16.00
CA LEU A 67 5.53 7.30 -15.26
C LEU A 67 4.20 7.63 -14.56
N ALA A 68 4.07 8.83 -14.00
CA ALA A 68 2.80 9.28 -13.41
C ALA A 68 1.69 9.40 -14.45
N ALA A 69 2.00 9.88 -15.65
CA ALA A 69 1.05 9.92 -16.78
C ALA A 69 0.61 8.52 -17.20
N CYS A 70 1.54 7.56 -17.26
CA CYS A 70 1.22 6.15 -17.54
C CYS A 70 0.25 5.60 -16.47
N TRP A 71 0.52 5.85 -15.19
CA TRP A 71 -0.38 5.43 -14.11
C TRP A 71 -1.74 6.13 -14.16
N ASP A 72 -1.80 7.44 -14.45
CA ASP A 72 -3.07 8.15 -14.59
C ASP A 72 -3.93 7.57 -15.71
N GLN A 73 -3.33 7.33 -16.89
CA GLN A 73 -4.02 6.72 -18.01
C GLN A 73 -4.51 5.30 -17.68
N GLU A 74 -3.63 4.48 -17.09
CA GLU A 74 -3.95 3.10 -16.76
C GLU A 74 -5.08 3.01 -15.73
N LEU A 75 -5.00 3.76 -14.63
CA LEU A 75 -6.03 3.82 -13.62
C LEU A 75 -7.37 4.35 -14.18
N GLY A 76 -7.29 5.34 -15.08
CA GLY A 76 -8.45 5.89 -15.78
C GLY A 76 -9.20 4.84 -16.61
N ARG A 77 -8.47 3.93 -17.30
CA ARG A 77 -9.08 2.82 -18.06
C ARG A 77 -9.96 1.91 -17.20
N PHE A 78 -9.63 1.77 -15.93
CA PHE A 78 -10.35 0.88 -15.01
C PHE A 78 -11.30 1.61 -14.04
N GLY A 79 -11.52 2.92 -14.23
CA GLY A 79 -12.40 3.71 -13.37
C GLY A 79 -11.87 3.93 -11.96
N VAL A 80 -10.55 3.81 -11.76
CA VAL A 80 -9.89 4.14 -10.49
C VAL A 80 -9.72 5.65 -10.42
N GLY A 81 -10.38 6.28 -9.45
CA GLY A 81 -10.41 7.73 -9.32
C GLY A 81 -9.14 8.31 -8.73
N GLN A 82 -8.61 7.67 -7.69
CA GLN A 82 -7.42 8.13 -6.96
C GLN A 82 -6.60 6.93 -6.50
N ALA A 83 -5.29 7.12 -6.31
CA ALA A 83 -4.41 6.07 -5.79
C ALA A 83 -3.31 6.63 -4.88
N VAL A 84 -2.86 5.78 -3.95
CA VAL A 84 -1.62 6.00 -3.21
C VAL A 84 -0.47 5.41 -4.02
N LEU A 85 0.48 6.25 -4.41
CA LEU A 85 1.74 5.83 -5.02
C LEU A 85 2.82 5.68 -3.95
N ILE A 86 3.55 4.57 -3.97
CA ILE A 86 4.57 4.24 -2.98
C ILE A 86 5.96 4.26 -3.64
N ALA A 87 6.81 5.22 -3.25
CA ALA A 87 8.23 5.17 -3.58
C ALA A 87 8.84 3.94 -2.91
N SER A 88 9.34 2.99 -3.70
CA SER A 88 9.55 1.59 -3.28
C SER A 88 11.00 1.25 -2.92
N VAL A 89 11.85 2.27 -2.80
CA VAL A 89 13.20 2.18 -2.24
C VAL A 89 13.48 3.39 -1.35
N PRO A 90 14.23 3.22 -0.26
CA PRO A 90 14.68 4.37 0.55
C PRO A 90 15.52 5.33 -0.30
N GLY A 91 15.22 6.63 -0.24
CA GLY A 91 15.93 7.65 -1.01
C GLY A 91 15.19 8.16 -2.23
N ASP A 92 14.07 7.57 -2.57
CA ASP A 92 13.31 7.87 -3.79
C ASP A 92 12.04 8.70 -3.53
N GLU A 93 11.97 9.43 -2.42
CA GLU A 93 10.79 10.23 -2.04
C GLU A 93 10.41 11.26 -3.10
N THR A 94 11.41 11.83 -3.76
CA THR A 94 11.23 12.85 -4.78
C THR A 94 10.47 12.33 -6.00
N SER A 95 10.63 11.06 -6.35
CA SER A 95 9.95 10.47 -7.51
C SER A 95 8.42 10.52 -7.37
N VAL A 96 7.92 10.12 -6.21
CA VAL A 96 6.48 10.17 -5.93
C VAL A 96 6.01 11.60 -5.66
N ALA A 97 6.83 12.46 -5.07
CA ALA A 97 6.48 13.87 -4.89
C ALA A 97 6.26 14.59 -6.21
N GLU A 98 7.10 14.33 -7.23
CA GLU A 98 6.91 14.85 -8.59
C GLU A 98 5.63 14.34 -9.23
N ALA A 99 5.32 13.05 -9.07
CA ALA A 99 4.07 12.46 -9.55
C ALA A 99 2.83 13.11 -8.90
N VAL A 100 2.84 13.29 -7.58
CA VAL A 100 1.75 13.95 -6.83
C VAL A 100 1.60 15.40 -7.25
N LYS A 101 2.72 16.12 -7.42
CA LYS A 101 2.70 17.52 -7.89
C LYS A 101 2.11 17.64 -9.29
N ALA A 102 2.41 16.70 -10.18
CA ALA A 102 1.88 16.70 -11.54
C ALA A 102 0.38 16.34 -11.61
N TYR A 103 -0.08 15.48 -10.69
CA TYR A 103 -1.46 14.97 -10.66
C TYR A 103 -2.07 15.05 -9.24
N PRO A 104 -2.22 16.24 -8.64
CA PRO A 104 -2.57 16.41 -7.23
C PRO A 104 -3.97 15.94 -6.85
N THR A 105 -4.88 15.82 -7.81
CA THR A 105 -6.24 15.28 -7.58
C THR A 105 -6.34 13.77 -7.83
N ARG A 106 -5.28 13.16 -8.31
CA ARG A 106 -5.22 11.73 -8.67
C ARG A 106 -4.40 10.91 -7.70
N PHE A 107 -3.31 11.48 -7.16
CA PHE A 107 -2.35 10.72 -6.38
C PHE A 107 -2.11 11.31 -5.00
N TRP A 108 -1.98 10.41 -4.04
CA TRP A 108 -1.31 10.65 -2.78
C TRP A 108 0.03 9.91 -2.79
N GLY A 109 1.01 10.41 -2.08
CA GLY A 109 2.34 9.85 -2.06
C GLY A 109 2.72 9.25 -0.72
N TYR A 110 3.25 8.03 -0.74
CA TYR A 110 3.95 7.39 0.37
C TYR A 110 5.39 7.12 -0.04
N PHE A 111 6.27 6.96 0.93
CA PHE A 111 7.68 6.66 0.67
C PHE A 111 8.21 5.57 1.61
N MET A 112 9.08 4.71 1.08
CA MET A 112 9.78 3.73 1.88
C MET A 112 10.91 4.39 2.66
N LEU A 113 11.02 4.08 3.94
CA LEU A 113 12.06 4.57 4.82
C LEU A 113 12.81 3.41 5.49
N ASN A 114 14.14 3.49 5.51
CA ASN A 114 14.94 2.74 6.48
C ASN A 114 15.10 3.63 7.74
N PRO A 115 14.40 3.38 8.84
CA PRO A 115 14.44 4.24 10.01
C PRO A 115 15.78 4.18 10.77
N LEU A 116 16.65 3.23 10.42
CA LEU A 116 17.99 3.10 10.99
C LEU A 116 19.03 3.96 10.28
N ALA A 117 18.67 4.57 9.14
CA ALA A 117 19.57 5.50 8.45
C ALA A 117 19.78 6.78 9.28
N PRO A 118 21.01 7.32 9.32
CA PRO A 118 21.32 8.52 10.14
C PRO A 118 20.44 9.74 9.82
N ASP A 119 19.98 9.86 8.59
CA ASP A 119 19.16 10.96 8.05
C ASP A 119 17.65 10.66 8.06
N ALA A 120 17.21 9.53 8.64
CA ALA A 120 15.82 9.08 8.55
C ALA A 120 14.79 10.10 9.04
N VAL A 121 15.06 10.76 10.17
CA VAL A 121 14.17 11.78 10.75
C VAL A 121 14.09 13.01 9.86
N GLU A 122 15.24 13.48 9.33
CA GLU A 122 15.28 14.65 8.46
C GLU A 122 14.58 14.38 7.12
N ARG A 123 14.77 13.21 6.55
CA ARG A 123 14.05 12.78 5.35
C ARG A 123 12.55 12.71 5.59
N THR A 124 12.11 12.21 6.73
CA THR A 124 10.69 12.19 7.11
C THR A 124 10.12 13.60 7.24
N ARG A 125 10.86 14.51 7.89
CA ARG A 125 10.47 15.92 8.02
C ARG A 125 10.31 16.58 6.65
N ARG A 126 11.30 16.40 5.77
CA ARG A 126 11.25 16.92 4.40
C ARG A 126 10.11 16.31 3.59
N ALA A 127 9.92 14.99 3.69
CA ALA A 127 8.86 14.28 2.94
C ALA A 127 7.46 14.79 3.29
N PHE A 128 7.17 15.00 4.56
CA PHE A 128 5.86 15.48 5.00
C PHE A 128 5.72 17.01 4.84
N GLY A 129 6.75 17.77 5.21
CA GLY A 129 6.67 19.24 5.25
C GLY A 129 6.85 19.90 3.88
N GLU A 130 7.87 19.48 3.12
CA GLU A 130 8.25 20.14 1.86
C GLU A 130 7.67 19.41 0.63
N LEU A 131 7.72 18.08 0.63
CA LEU A 131 7.29 17.26 -0.50
C LEU A 131 5.80 16.93 -0.49
N GLY A 132 5.09 17.20 0.62
CA GLY A 132 3.66 17.01 0.75
C GLY A 132 3.22 15.54 0.71
N LEU A 133 4.13 14.60 1.02
CA LEU A 133 3.79 13.18 1.09
C LEU A 133 2.89 12.90 2.30
N ARG A 134 2.04 11.88 2.17
CA ARG A 134 0.97 11.59 3.14
C ARG A 134 1.19 10.33 3.95
N GLY A 135 2.31 9.63 3.74
CA GLY A 135 2.61 8.44 4.53
C GLY A 135 4.04 7.96 4.39
N VAL A 136 4.50 7.27 5.42
CA VAL A 136 5.79 6.58 5.46
C VAL A 136 5.57 5.06 5.51
N CYS A 137 6.29 4.32 4.68
CA CYS A 137 6.25 2.87 4.62
C CYS A 137 7.45 2.27 5.35
N LEU A 138 7.17 1.49 6.36
CA LEU A 138 8.14 0.80 7.19
C LEU A 138 8.13 -0.70 6.88
N PHE A 139 9.32 -1.28 6.69
CA PHE A 139 9.52 -2.69 6.37
C PHE A 139 10.43 -3.34 7.42
N PRO A 140 9.91 -3.68 8.62
CA PRO A 140 10.72 -4.16 9.74
C PRO A 140 11.56 -5.39 9.40
N ALA A 141 10.98 -6.38 8.71
CA ALA A 141 11.73 -7.57 8.28
C ALA A 141 12.86 -7.28 7.31
N MET A 142 12.66 -6.30 6.40
CA MET A 142 13.65 -5.93 5.38
C MET A 142 14.85 -5.18 5.99
N HIS A 143 14.57 -4.22 6.86
CA HIS A 143 15.57 -3.33 7.45
C HIS A 143 16.03 -3.76 8.85
N ARG A 144 15.45 -4.85 9.40
CA ARG A 144 15.82 -5.49 10.67
C ARG A 144 15.75 -4.55 11.87
N PHE A 145 14.59 -3.96 12.09
CA PHE A 145 14.34 -3.10 13.25
C PHE A 145 13.01 -3.47 13.94
N SER A 146 12.95 -3.24 15.23
CA SER A 146 11.68 -3.29 15.96
C SER A 146 10.89 -2.00 15.74
N VAL A 147 9.58 -2.10 15.51
CA VAL A 147 8.68 -0.94 15.47
C VAL A 147 8.65 -0.17 16.79
N GLN A 148 9.11 -0.80 17.90
CA GLN A 148 9.23 -0.17 19.22
C GLN A 148 10.60 0.49 19.47
N ASP A 149 11.52 0.48 18.47
CA ASP A 149 12.82 1.12 18.61
C ASP A 149 12.65 2.63 18.84
N GLN A 150 13.34 3.15 19.84
CA GLN A 150 13.24 4.57 20.21
C GLN A 150 13.62 5.54 19.09
N ARG A 151 14.42 5.10 18.12
CA ARG A 151 14.78 5.90 16.94
C ARG A 151 13.58 6.23 16.04
N LEU A 152 12.49 5.46 16.14
CA LEU A 152 11.26 5.70 15.40
C LEU A 152 10.32 6.71 16.10
N GLN A 153 10.53 7.01 17.38
CA GLN A 153 9.69 7.97 18.11
C GLN A 153 9.55 9.32 17.39
N PRO A 154 10.64 9.97 16.92
CA PRO A 154 10.51 11.22 16.17
C PRO A 154 9.76 11.05 14.83
N ILE A 155 9.84 9.88 14.19
CA ILE A 155 9.13 9.58 12.94
C ILE A 155 7.63 9.48 13.20
N TYR A 156 7.22 8.78 14.27
CA TYR A 156 5.82 8.70 14.69
C TYR A 156 5.25 10.06 15.10
N GLN A 157 6.06 10.88 15.79
CA GLN A 157 5.66 12.24 16.13
C GLN A 157 5.45 13.11 14.89
N LEU A 158 6.37 13.06 13.92
CA LEU A 158 6.20 13.76 12.65
C LEU A 158 4.95 13.27 11.89
N ALA A 159 4.66 11.97 11.93
CA ALA A 159 3.44 11.44 11.33
C ALA A 159 2.17 11.98 12.03
N ALA A 160 2.19 12.11 13.36
CA ALA A 160 1.10 12.71 14.12
C ALA A 160 0.90 14.19 13.78
N ASP A 161 2.00 14.97 13.75
CA ASP A 161 1.99 16.42 13.50
C ASP A 161 1.47 16.74 12.08
N HIS A 162 1.78 15.90 11.11
CA HIS A 162 1.35 16.06 9.71
C HIS A 162 0.10 15.26 9.34
N GLN A 163 -0.55 14.57 10.31
CA GLN A 163 -1.68 13.67 10.06
C GLN A 163 -1.37 12.64 8.95
N ALA A 164 -0.12 12.19 8.90
CA ALA A 164 0.36 11.23 7.93
C ALA A 164 0.13 9.79 8.39
N VAL A 165 0.05 8.88 7.43
CA VAL A 165 -0.11 7.45 7.66
C VAL A 165 1.25 6.80 7.93
N VAL A 166 1.29 5.87 8.87
CA VAL A 166 2.41 4.95 9.05
C VAL A 166 1.98 3.57 8.53
N PHE A 167 2.47 3.22 7.35
CA PHE A 167 2.23 1.94 6.72
C PHE A 167 3.31 0.96 7.17
N VAL A 168 2.92 -0.16 7.80
CA VAL A 168 3.87 -1.13 8.38
C VAL A 168 3.67 -2.49 7.74
N HIS A 169 4.65 -2.92 6.95
CA HIS A 169 4.63 -4.25 6.36
C HIS A 169 5.02 -5.29 7.40
N VAL A 170 4.04 -6.01 7.91
CA VAL A 170 4.20 -7.15 8.83
C VAL A 170 4.05 -8.47 8.07
N GLY A 171 4.36 -9.58 8.73
CA GLY A 171 4.17 -10.91 8.16
C GLY A 171 5.23 -11.30 7.14
N VAL A 172 4.86 -12.24 6.28
CA VAL A 172 5.76 -12.77 5.24
C VAL A 172 6.01 -11.72 4.17
N LEU A 173 7.26 -11.32 4.02
CA LEU A 173 7.69 -10.38 2.99
C LEU A 173 8.39 -11.12 1.85
N THR A 174 7.84 -10.99 0.65
CA THR A 174 8.49 -11.47 -0.58
C THR A 174 8.52 -10.34 -1.61
N VAL A 175 9.68 -10.11 -2.19
CA VAL A 175 9.85 -9.12 -3.26
C VAL A 175 10.14 -9.86 -4.56
N GLY A 176 9.09 -10.08 -5.36
CA GLY A 176 9.14 -10.95 -6.54
C GLY A 176 10.19 -10.55 -7.57
N VAL A 177 10.44 -9.26 -7.75
CA VAL A 177 11.48 -8.78 -8.68
C VAL A 177 12.88 -9.19 -8.23
N ARG A 178 13.16 -9.22 -6.93
CA ARG A 178 14.47 -9.69 -6.41
C ARG A 178 14.68 -11.15 -6.77
N ALA A 179 13.68 -12.00 -6.58
CA ALA A 179 13.75 -13.41 -6.93
C ALA A 179 13.99 -13.60 -8.45
N LYS A 180 13.29 -12.85 -9.29
CA LYS A 180 13.50 -12.88 -10.76
C LYS A 180 14.91 -12.46 -11.17
N LEU A 181 15.52 -11.55 -10.42
CA LEU A 181 16.87 -11.06 -10.68
C LEU A 181 17.97 -11.90 -10.00
N GLY A 182 17.59 -12.96 -9.28
CA GLY A 182 18.54 -13.77 -8.51
C GLY A 182 19.14 -13.04 -7.28
N LEU A 183 18.51 -11.93 -6.87
CA LEU A 183 18.96 -11.16 -5.71
C LEU A 183 18.45 -11.79 -4.40
N PRO A 184 19.31 -11.97 -3.38
CA PRO A 184 18.91 -12.56 -2.12
C PRO A 184 17.95 -11.62 -1.37
N SER A 185 16.90 -12.21 -0.77
CA SER A 185 15.99 -11.52 0.15
C SER A 185 16.28 -11.98 1.57
N LYS A 186 17.27 -11.33 2.21
CA LYS A 186 17.69 -11.65 3.59
C LYS A 186 16.80 -10.98 4.62
N PHE A 187 15.47 -11.14 4.47
CA PHE A 187 14.49 -10.57 5.36
C PHE A 187 14.39 -11.41 6.64
N ASP A 188 14.21 -10.72 7.77
CA ASP A 188 14.15 -11.36 9.08
C ASP A 188 12.74 -11.22 9.65
N MET A 189 11.97 -12.32 9.63
CA MET A 189 10.59 -12.36 10.10
C MET A 189 10.44 -12.15 11.61
N SER A 190 11.51 -12.24 12.40
CA SER A 190 11.45 -11.95 13.84
C SER A 190 11.01 -10.51 14.15
N PHE A 191 11.17 -9.61 13.17
CA PHE A 191 10.73 -8.21 13.25
C PHE A 191 9.34 -7.96 12.66
N SER A 192 8.62 -9.00 12.22
CA SER A 192 7.38 -8.86 11.42
C SER A 192 6.09 -9.14 12.19
N ASN A 193 6.14 -9.33 13.52
CA ASN A 193 4.93 -9.63 14.29
C ASN A 193 4.07 -8.35 14.44
N PRO A 194 2.81 -8.33 13.99
CA PRO A 194 1.94 -7.17 14.15
C PRO A 194 1.64 -6.81 15.62
N ILE A 195 1.73 -7.75 16.56
CA ILE A 195 1.53 -7.49 17.99
C ILE A 195 2.56 -6.47 18.53
N ASP A 196 3.76 -6.42 17.96
CA ASP A 196 4.77 -5.45 18.37
C ASP A 196 4.33 -3.99 18.12
N LEU A 197 3.39 -3.78 17.19
CA LEU A 197 2.82 -2.47 16.91
C LEU A 197 1.80 -2.01 17.96
N HIS A 198 1.27 -2.91 18.78
CA HIS A 198 0.20 -2.58 19.74
C HIS A 198 0.60 -1.44 20.69
N ARG A 199 1.76 -1.57 21.32
CA ARG A 199 2.28 -0.53 22.22
C ARG A 199 2.43 0.82 21.51
N VAL A 200 2.98 0.82 20.30
CA VAL A 200 3.19 2.03 19.50
C VAL A 200 1.85 2.68 19.13
N ALA A 201 0.86 1.87 18.74
CA ALA A 201 -0.47 2.37 18.41
C ALA A 201 -1.18 3.03 19.62
N LEU A 202 -0.95 2.53 20.82
CA LEU A 202 -1.46 3.15 22.06
C LEU A 202 -0.71 4.43 22.43
N GLU A 203 0.60 4.48 22.24
CA GLU A 203 1.44 5.66 22.51
C GLU A 203 1.16 6.79 21.52
N PHE A 204 0.76 6.48 20.28
CA PHE A 204 0.45 7.44 19.22
C PHE A 204 -0.99 7.31 18.71
N PRO A 205 -2.01 7.63 19.53
CA PRO A 205 -3.42 7.43 19.19
C PRO A 205 -3.89 8.31 18.02
N ASN A 206 -3.17 9.38 17.70
CA ASN A 206 -3.47 10.29 16.59
C ASN A 206 -2.79 9.88 15.26
N VAL A 207 -1.96 8.84 15.27
CA VAL A 207 -1.34 8.26 14.07
C VAL A 207 -2.21 7.12 13.56
N ASN A 208 -2.53 7.14 12.28
CA ASN A 208 -3.19 6.02 11.63
C ASN A 208 -2.14 5.05 11.11
N PHE A 209 -2.18 3.81 11.60
CA PHE A 209 -1.32 2.72 11.13
C PHE A 209 -2.05 1.87 10.12
N VAL A 210 -1.41 1.54 9.01
CA VAL A 210 -1.97 0.65 7.97
C VAL A 210 -1.12 -0.61 7.88
N ILE A 211 -1.75 -1.76 8.03
CA ILE A 211 -1.15 -3.08 7.83
C ILE A 211 -1.59 -3.62 6.48
N PRO A 212 -0.68 -3.84 5.52
CA PRO A 212 -1.02 -4.39 4.22
C PRO A 212 -1.30 -5.89 4.26
N HIS A 213 -1.96 -6.37 3.18
CA HIS A 213 -2.12 -7.78 2.88
C HIS A 213 -2.82 -8.56 4.00
N PHE A 214 -3.74 -7.92 4.74
CA PHE A 214 -4.37 -8.53 5.93
C PHE A 214 -3.36 -9.07 6.96
N GLY A 215 -2.13 -8.52 7.00
CA GLY A 215 -1.07 -8.98 7.90
C GLY A 215 -0.19 -10.10 7.31
N ALA A 216 -0.34 -10.42 6.00
CA ALA A 216 0.58 -11.28 5.23
C ALA A 216 0.98 -12.59 5.95
N GLY A 217 0.01 -13.33 6.48
CA GLY A 217 0.21 -14.59 7.19
C GLY A 217 0.12 -14.50 8.71
N TYR A 218 0.28 -13.33 9.31
CA TYR A 218 -0.04 -13.04 10.72
C TYR A 218 -1.47 -12.46 10.87
N PHE A 219 -2.43 -13.03 10.13
CA PHE A 219 -3.79 -12.51 10.07
C PHE A 219 -4.48 -12.51 11.44
N ARG A 220 -4.32 -13.59 12.24
CA ARG A 220 -4.88 -13.67 13.60
C ARG A 220 -4.30 -12.58 14.51
N GLU A 221 -2.99 -12.38 14.46
CA GLU A 221 -2.28 -11.37 15.24
C GLU A 221 -2.67 -9.95 14.79
N ALA A 222 -2.89 -9.74 13.49
CA ALA A 222 -3.42 -8.49 12.96
C ALA A 222 -4.86 -8.23 13.45
N LEU A 223 -5.72 -9.27 13.52
CA LEU A 223 -7.06 -9.15 14.10
C LEU A 223 -7.00 -8.75 15.58
N MET A 224 -6.15 -9.42 16.38
CA MET A 224 -5.98 -9.10 17.80
C MET A 224 -5.51 -7.65 18.00
N LEU A 225 -4.57 -7.18 17.17
CA LEU A 225 -4.13 -5.80 17.22
C LEU A 225 -5.26 -4.82 16.85
N GLY A 226 -6.00 -5.11 15.78
CA GLY A 226 -7.10 -4.25 15.33
C GLY A 226 -8.29 -4.19 16.28
N ASP A 227 -8.52 -5.24 17.06
CA ASP A 227 -9.54 -5.26 18.13
C ASP A 227 -9.21 -4.27 19.25
N LEU A 228 -7.92 -4.14 19.59
CA LEU A 228 -7.44 -3.34 20.71
C LEU A 228 -6.96 -1.93 20.33
N ALA A 229 -6.66 -1.68 19.05
CA ALA A 229 -6.11 -0.42 18.56
C ALA A 229 -7.00 0.18 17.45
N PRO A 230 -7.88 1.16 17.76
CA PRO A 230 -8.85 1.71 16.80
C PRO A 230 -8.22 2.54 15.68
N ASN A 231 -6.98 2.95 15.84
CA ASN A 231 -6.18 3.69 14.86
C ASN A 231 -5.37 2.77 13.92
N VAL A 232 -5.62 1.46 13.96
CA VAL A 232 -5.05 0.49 13.01
C VAL A 232 -6.06 0.12 11.94
N TYR A 233 -5.61 0.12 10.68
CA TYR A 233 -6.35 -0.20 9.47
C TYR A 233 -5.74 -1.41 8.78
N LEU A 234 -6.54 -2.14 8.00
CA LEU A 234 -6.06 -3.19 7.10
C LEU A 234 -6.15 -2.72 5.64
N ASP A 235 -5.09 -2.90 4.90
CA ASP A 235 -5.09 -2.87 3.45
C ASP A 235 -5.33 -4.28 2.91
N THR A 236 -6.27 -4.41 1.98
CA THR A 236 -6.74 -5.68 1.45
C THR A 236 -5.95 -6.18 0.25
N SER A 237 -4.88 -5.49 -0.12
CA SER A 237 -4.04 -5.81 -1.29
C SER A 237 -3.41 -7.20 -1.23
N SER A 238 -2.91 -7.68 -2.36
CA SER A 238 -2.10 -8.88 -2.48
C SER A 238 -2.81 -10.13 -3.00
N THR A 239 -1.96 -11.08 -3.31
CA THR A 239 -2.30 -12.39 -3.86
C THR A 239 -2.95 -13.34 -2.86
N ASN A 240 -3.00 -12.99 -1.56
CA ASN A 240 -3.53 -13.83 -0.48
C ASN A 240 -2.91 -15.24 -0.41
N SER A 241 -1.73 -15.44 -1.00
CA SER A 241 -1.02 -16.74 -1.00
C SER A 241 -0.66 -17.22 0.42
N TRP A 242 -0.64 -16.31 1.38
CA TRP A 242 -0.41 -16.58 2.79
C TRP A 242 -1.55 -17.40 3.45
N THR A 243 -2.75 -17.44 2.87
CA THR A 243 -3.88 -18.25 3.41
C THR A 243 -3.53 -19.73 3.50
N ARG A 244 -2.59 -20.22 2.69
CA ARG A 244 -2.05 -21.60 2.74
C ARG A 244 -1.36 -21.96 4.06
N TYR A 245 -1.01 -21.00 4.88
CA TYR A 245 -0.37 -21.26 6.19
C TYR A 245 -1.37 -21.64 7.28
N TYR A 246 -2.66 -21.58 6.98
CA TYR A 246 -3.73 -21.90 7.93
C TYR A 246 -4.27 -23.30 7.73
N THR A 247 -4.63 -23.97 8.84
CA THR A 247 -5.29 -25.28 8.84
C THR A 247 -6.54 -25.18 9.73
N PRO A 248 -7.75 -25.39 9.18
CA PRO A 248 -8.04 -25.55 7.75
C PRO A 248 -7.73 -24.30 6.93
N SER A 249 -7.56 -24.45 5.62
CA SER A 249 -7.27 -23.35 4.72
C SER A 249 -8.37 -22.29 4.78
N LEU A 250 -7.96 -21.01 4.88
CA LEU A 250 -8.86 -19.87 4.83
C LEU A 250 -9.19 -19.50 3.38
N SER A 251 -10.48 -19.35 3.06
CA SER A 251 -10.88 -18.69 1.82
C SER A 251 -10.77 -17.16 1.95
N LEU A 252 -10.68 -16.46 0.82
CA LEU A 252 -10.69 -14.99 0.83
C LEU A 252 -12.00 -14.44 1.45
N ARG A 253 -13.12 -15.18 1.31
CA ARG A 253 -14.39 -14.86 1.95
C ARG A 253 -14.28 -14.90 3.48
N ASP A 254 -13.63 -15.93 4.04
CA ASP A 254 -13.44 -16.06 5.48
C ASP A 254 -12.54 -14.93 6.01
N VAL A 255 -11.50 -14.58 5.25
CA VAL A 255 -10.60 -13.46 5.58
C VAL A 255 -11.39 -12.15 5.66
N PHE A 256 -12.18 -11.80 4.64
CA PHE A 256 -13.00 -10.60 4.65
C PHE A 256 -14.05 -10.62 5.75
N ALA A 257 -14.74 -11.76 5.96
CA ALA A 257 -15.74 -11.88 7.01
C ALA A 257 -15.15 -11.61 8.39
N LYS A 258 -13.99 -12.19 8.71
CA LYS A 258 -13.30 -11.96 9.98
C LYS A 258 -12.70 -10.56 10.10
N ALA A 259 -12.15 -10.02 9.04
CA ALA A 259 -11.66 -8.64 9.04
C ALA A 259 -12.80 -7.64 9.28
N ILE A 260 -13.97 -7.83 8.67
CA ILE A 260 -15.15 -6.99 8.88
C ILE A 260 -15.68 -7.14 10.31
N GLU A 261 -15.71 -8.35 10.85
CA GLU A 261 -16.16 -8.63 12.22
C GLU A 261 -15.33 -7.87 13.26
N VAL A 262 -14.01 -7.84 13.08
CA VAL A 262 -13.07 -7.27 14.08
C VAL A 262 -12.75 -5.80 13.83
N PHE A 263 -12.37 -5.44 12.60
CA PHE A 263 -12.02 -4.06 12.26
C PHE A 263 -13.24 -3.19 11.94
N GLY A 264 -14.37 -3.83 11.65
CA GLY A 264 -15.48 -3.15 11.01
C GLY A 264 -15.15 -2.70 9.59
N VAL A 265 -16.18 -2.44 8.81
CA VAL A 265 -16.06 -1.97 7.41
C VAL A 265 -15.18 -0.73 7.26
N ARG A 266 -15.22 0.17 8.25
CA ARG A 266 -14.61 1.51 8.16
C ARG A 266 -13.09 1.53 8.24
N ARG A 267 -12.44 0.42 8.63
CA ARG A 267 -10.99 0.32 8.76
C ARG A 267 -10.35 -0.63 7.73
N LEU A 268 -11.09 -0.97 6.67
CA LEU A 268 -10.58 -1.74 5.53
C LEU A 268 -10.35 -0.82 4.35
N LEU A 269 -9.20 -0.94 3.71
CA LEU A 269 -8.77 -0.13 2.56
C LEU A 269 -8.54 -1.07 1.37
N PHE A 270 -9.19 -0.80 0.25
CA PHE A 270 -8.89 -1.53 -0.97
C PHE A 270 -7.50 -1.17 -1.46
N GLY A 271 -6.70 -2.19 -1.82
CA GLY A 271 -5.40 -2.07 -2.47
C GLY A 271 -5.21 -3.15 -3.51
N SER A 272 -4.44 -2.87 -4.57
CA SER A 272 -4.17 -3.81 -5.65
C SER A 272 -2.78 -4.42 -5.64
N ASP A 273 -1.81 -3.78 -4.99
CA ASP A 273 -0.38 -4.13 -5.06
C ASP A 273 0.16 -4.10 -6.51
N SER A 274 -0.32 -3.15 -7.30
CA SER A 274 0.17 -2.90 -8.66
C SER A 274 1.56 -2.27 -8.63
N SER A 275 2.40 -2.51 -9.66
CA SER A 275 3.80 -2.08 -9.52
C SER A 275 4.55 -1.76 -10.81
N PHE A 276 4.38 -2.49 -11.90
CA PHE A 276 5.24 -2.35 -13.08
C PHE A 276 4.46 -2.43 -14.39
N PHE A 277 5.02 -1.85 -15.45
CA PHE A 277 4.57 -2.03 -16.82
C PHE A 277 5.42 -3.10 -17.53
N PRO A 278 4.82 -3.89 -18.46
CA PRO A 278 3.51 -3.70 -19.08
C PRO A 278 2.33 -4.33 -18.34
N ARG A 279 2.49 -4.91 -17.12
CA ARG A 279 1.36 -5.49 -16.39
C ARG A 279 0.28 -4.45 -16.12
N GLY A 280 0.68 -3.23 -15.73
CA GLY A 280 -0.23 -2.17 -15.34
C GLY A 280 -1.00 -2.46 -14.05
N TRP A 281 -2.21 -1.94 -13.95
CA TRP A 281 -3.06 -2.10 -12.78
C TRP A 281 -3.64 -3.51 -12.66
N ASN A 282 -3.54 -4.09 -11.46
CA ASN A 282 -3.89 -5.47 -11.20
C ASN A 282 -5.42 -5.64 -11.03
N ARG A 283 -6.18 -5.44 -12.11
CA ARG A 283 -7.64 -5.56 -12.15
C ARG A 283 -8.17 -6.87 -11.54
N PRO A 284 -7.53 -8.05 -11.73
CA PRO A 284 -8.00 -9.29 -11.13
C PRO A 284 -8.16 -9.24 -9.61
N ILE A 285 -7.38 -8.43 -8.90
CA ILE A 285 -7.53 -8.26 -7.44
C ILE A 285 -8.87 -7.59 -7.12
N LEU A 286 -9.26 -6.55 -7.83
CA LEU A 286 -10.57 -5.92 -7.65
C LEU A 286 -11.70 -6.92 -7.93
N ASP A 287 -11.62 -7.66 -9.04
CA ASP A 287 -12.67 -8.60 -9.44
C ASP A 287 -12.86 -9.72 -8.40
N GLN A 288 -11.75 -10.25 -7.87
CA GLN A 288 -11.79 -11.25 -6.79
C GLN A 288 -12.43 -10.70 -5.53
N GLN A 289 -12.01 -9.51 -5.10
CA GLN A 289 -12.51 -8.89 -3.87
C GLN A 289 -13.99 -8.51 -4.01
N LEU A 290 -14.40 -7.93 -5.13
CA LEU A 290 -15.82 -7.67 -5.42
C LEU A 290 -16.65 -8.94 -5.41
N GLY A 291 -16.16 -10.02 -6.03
CA GLY A 291 -16.83 -11.31 -6.03
C GLY A 291 -17.02 -11.90 -4.63
N VAL A 292 -16.13 -11.56 -3.68
CA VAL A 292 -16.26 -11.94 -2.27
C VAL A 292 -17.21 -11.00 -1.53
N LEU A 293 -17.01 -9.68 -1.64
CA LEU A 293 -17.79 -8.67 -0.93
C LEU A 293 -19.28 -8.77 -1.24
N ASN A 294 -19.64 -9.03 -2.51
CA ASN A 294 -21.03 -9.25 -2.93
C ASN A 294 -21.69 -10.51 -2.34
N LYS A 295 -20.89 -11.45 -1.83
CA LYS A 295 -21.38 -12.68 -1.17
C LYS A 295 -21.42 -12.55 0.35
N LEU A 296 -20.94 -11.44 0.89
CA LEU A 296 -21.03 -11.11 2.30
C LEU A 296 -22.32 -10.32 2.55
N ASN A 297 -22.86 -10.46 3.76
CA ASN A 297 -24.08 -9.72 4.14
C ASN A 297 -23.73 -8.31 4.57
N ILE A 298 -23.26 -7.48 3.63
CA ILE A 298 -22.92 -6.07 3.82
C ILE A 298 -23.60 -5.22 2.76
N THR A 299 -23.81 -3.94 3.03
CA THR A 299 -24.53 -3.04 2.13
C THR A 299 -23.63 -2.52 1.00
N ASP A 300 -24.21 -2.05 -0.11
CA ASP A 300 -23.47 -1.36 -1.18
C ASP A 300 -22.72 -0.13 -0.65
N LYS A 301 -23.25 0.52 0.38
CA LYS A 301 -22.58 1.63 1.08
C LYS A 301 -21.29 1.15 1.76
N ASP A 302 -21.31 -0.02 2.37
CA ASP A 302 -20.15 -0.62 3.03
C ASP A 302 -19.10 -1.05 2.01
N ILE A 303 -19.52 -1.64 0.89
CA ILE A 303 -18.62 -1.97 -0.23
C ILE A 303 -17.98 -0.67 -0.75
N GLY A 304 -18.76 0.38 -0.98
CA GLY A 304 -18.26 1.68 -1.40
C GLY A 304 -17.32 2.34 -0.37
N ALA A 305 -17.51 2.08 0.92
CA ALA A 305 -16.60 2.53 1.96
C ALA A 305 -15.24 1.84 1.86
N ILE A 306 -15.20 0.51 1.69
CA ILE A 306 -13.96 -0.27 1.51
C ILE A 306 -13.22 0.15 0.25
N LEU A 307 -13.95 0.25 -0.88
CA LEU A 307 -13.35 0.50 -2.19
C LEU A 307 -12.88 1.96 -2.38
N ARG A 308 -13.38 2.90 -1.59
CA ARG A 308 -13.07 4.31 -1.75
C ARG A 308 -13.15 5.12 -0.46
N GLY A 309 -14.31 5.13 0.19
CA GLY A 309 -14.64 6.13 1.21
C GLY A 309 -13.67 6.15 2.39
N ASN A 310 -13.15 5.01 2.77
CA ASN A 310 -12.22 4.89 3.89
C ASN A 310 -10.86 5.51 3.57
N LEU A 311 -10.32 5.26 2.36
CA LEU A 311 -9.05 5.85 1.94
C LEU A 311 -9.16 7.37 1.81
N VAL A 312 -10.21 7.87 1.16
CA VAL A 312 -10.46 9.31 1.01
C VAL A 312 -10.54 10.00 2.39
N ARG A 313 -11.25 9.39 3.35
CA ARG A 313 -11.31 9.90 4.73
C ARG A 313 -9.94 9.88 5.41
N LEU A 314 -9.17 8.81 5.22
CA LEU A 314 -7.83 8.65 5.81
C LEU A 314 -6.86 9.70 5.26
N MET A 315 -6.98 10.04 3.98
CA MET A 315 -6.14 11.06 3.33
C MET A 315 -6.60 12.50 3.63
N GLY A 316 -7.66 12.70 4.40
CA GLY A 316 -8.15 14.03 4.79
C GLY A 316 -8.74 14.82 3.63
N ASP A 317 -9.20 14.17 2.58
CA ASP A 317 -9.91 14.84 1.50
C ASP A 317 -11.33 15.24 1.98
N THR A 318 -11.45 16.51 2.34
CA THR A 318 -12.71 17.09 2.86
C THR A 318 -13.72 17.44 1.76
N SER A 319 -13.40 17.23 0.49
CA SER A 319 -14.32 17.48 -0.63
C SER A 319 -15.53 16.52 -0.61
N ILE A 320 -15.45 15.45 0.17
CA ILE A 320 -16.55 14.52 0.40
C ILE A 320 -17.05 14.72 1.84
N ASN A 321 -18.19 15.34 1.99
CA ASN A 321 -18.90 15.53 3.26
C ASN A 321 -19.31 14.14 3.83
N VAL A 322 -18.38 13.46 4.50
CA VAL A 322 -18.67 12.27 5.29
C VAL A 322 -18.88 12.75 6.73
N PRO A 323 -20.08 12.61 7.32
CA PRO A 323 -20.30 13.02 8.69
C PRO A 323 -19.26 12.38 9.61
N ARG A 324 -18.54 13.21 10.37
CA ARG A 324 -17.73 12.76 11.49
C ARG A 324 -18.68 12.20 12.55
N TYR A 325 -18.98 10.91 12.48
CA TYR A 325 -19.55 10.24 13.65
C TYR A 325 -18.44 9.97 14.63
N LEU A 326 -18.57 10.66 15.75
CA LEU A 326 -17.80 10.55 16.96
C LEU A 326 -17.42 9.10 17.30
N ALA A 327 -16.19 8.94 17.74
CA ALA A 327 -15.72 7.81 18.51
C ALA A 327 -16.67 7.62 19.72
N ALA A 328 -17.45 6.56 19.68
CA ALA A 328 -18.13 6.02 20.84
C ALA A 328 -18.20 4.51 20.67
N ARG A 329 -17.40 3.88 21.48
CA ARG A 329 -17.19 2.51 21.94
C ARG A 329 -16.15 1.72 21.20
#